data_92b9d74c07e064a6e901614264f043c8
#
_entry.id   92b9d74c07e064a6e901614264f043c8
#
_cell.length_a   1.000
_cell.length_b   1.000
_cell.length_c   1.000
_cell.angle_alpha   90.00
_cell.angle_beta   90.00
_cell.angle_gamma   90.00
#
_symmetry.space_group_name_H-M   'P 1'
#
loop_
_entity.id
_entity.type
_entity.pdbx_description
1 polymer ?
#
loop_
_entity_poly.entity_id
_entity_poly.type
_entity_poly.pdbx_seq_one_letter_code
_entity_poly.pdbx_strand_id
1 'polypeptide(L)'
;MKKIIVTSSLVLGGFCASVFAGPNEYIYPVTVTQGEREIDFKLGSRNSKDQSNDASAASIGLGYSPTEYWFTEVYFKYARGAGGPTTFDATEWENRFQLTDTGKYPVDVGFLLEFERPQNRSEGYEVKWGPLLQKDIGKTTWNTNFLIKRSYYADEPSRATAYYQVQGRYRYRREFEFGFQGFGDLGYWDSWYATRDQGHRFGPAIFGKFHLGGRQAFKYNAAYLIGKNSINGEGVRGNTLRMQLEYEF
;
A
#
# COMPACT_ATOMS: atom_id res chain seq x y z
N MET A 1 16.08 45.96 41.26
CA MET A 1 16.32 44.58 40.79
C MET A 1 15.09 44.15 40.00
N LYS A 2 15.16 44.16 38.65
CA LYS A 2 14.04 43.72 37.78
C LYS A 2 14.24 42.26 37.46
N LYS A 3 13.30 41.42 37.85
CA LYS A 3 13.28 39.98 37.48
C LYS A 3 12.78 39.86 36.05
N ILE A 4 13.63 39.37 35.14
CA ILE A 4 13.25 38.98 33.79
C ILE A 4 12.71 37.55 33.87
N ILE A 5 11.41 37.42 33.61
CA ILE A 5 10.77 36.11 33.44
C ILE A 5 10.96 35.74 31.96
N VAL A 6 11.82 34.76 31.69
CA VAL A 6 11.96 34.17 30.36
C VAL A 6 10.90 33.05 30.25
N THR A 7 9.84 33.36 29.49
CA THR A 7 8.82 32.37 29.15
C THR A 7 9.33 31.58 27.94
N SER A 8 9.85 30.38 28.18
CA SER A 8 10.20 29.44 27.11
C SER A 8 8.91 28.87 26.51
N SER A 9 8.49 29.39 25.38
CA SER A 9 7.43 28.78 24.56
C SER A 9 7.98 27.53 23.94
N LEU A 10 7.57 26.36 24.47
CA LEU A 10 7.81 25.09 23.86
C LEU A 10 6.89 25.00 22.64
N VAL A 11 7.42 25.27 21.47
CA VAL A 11 6.74 24.97 20.19
C VAL A 11 6.78 23.45 20.03
N LEU A 12 5.71 22.77 20.45
CA LEU A 12 5.44 21.42 19.98
C LEU A 12 5.09 21.53 18.49
N GLY A 13 6.10 21.36 17.65
CA GLY A 13 5.88 21.12 16.23
C GLY A 13 5.13 19.78 16.08
N GLY A 14 3.82 19.87 15.90
CA GLY A 14 3.03 18.73 15.46
C GLY A 14 3.57 18.28 14.10
N PHE A 15 4.27 17.15 14.08
CA PHE A 15 4.54 16.45 12.83
C PHE A 15 3.19 15.96 12.30
N CYS A 16 2.61 16.70 11.35
CA CYS A 16 1.61 16.12 10.46
C CYS A 16 2.29 14.97 9.74
N ALA A 17 2.04 13.74 10.19
CA ALA A 17 2.39 12.57 9.42
C ALA A 17 1.51 12.60 8.17
N SER A 18 2.03 13.13 7.08
CA SER A 18 1.38 13.03 5.79
C SER A 18 1.23 11.56 5.47
N VAL A 19 0.01 11.13 5.23
CA VAL A 19 -0.36 9.75 4.92
C VAL A 19 0.25 9.40 3.57
N PHE A 20 1.43 8.80 3.59
CA PHE A 20 2.13 8.30 2.40
C PHE A 20 1.87 6.82 2.24
N ALA A 21 1.95 6.35 0.99
CA ALA A 21 2.04 4.93 0.72
C ALA A 21 3.07 4.29 1.66
N GLY A 22 2.60 3.50 2.61
CA GLY A 22 3.45 2.86 3.62
C GLY A 22 4.49 1.95 2.97
N PRO A 23 5.59 1.61 3.67
CA PRO A 23 6.58 0.69 3.12
C PRO A 23 6.02 -0.73 2.90
N ASN A 24 4.89 -1.09 3.50
CA ASN A 24 4.17 -2.36 3.34
C ASN A 24 3.03 -2.32 2.30
N GLU A 25 2.94 -1.26 1.48
CA GLU A 25 1.97 -1.18 0.38
C GLU A 25 2.12 -2.39 -0.57
N TYR A 26 1.02 -2.87 -1.14
CA TYR A 26 1.02 -4.04 -2.04
C TYR A 26 0.21 -3.78 -3.31
N ILE A 27 0.34 -4.68 -4.30
CA ILE A 27 -0.37 -4.61 -5.57
C ILE A 27 -1.70 -5.35 -5.44
N TYR A 28 -2.81 -4.65 -5.62
CA TYR A 28 -4.16 -5.23 -5.57
C TYR A 28 -4.41 -6.10 -6.82
N PRO A 29 -4.76 -7.38 -6.67
CA PRO A 29 -5.19 -8.22 -7.78
C PRO A 29 -6.63 -7.89 -8.18
N VAL A 30 -6.97 -8.17 -9.46
CA VAL A 30 -8.36 -8.05 -9.95
C VAL A 30 -9.19 -9.25 -9.57
N THR A 31 -8.60 -10.44 -9.62
CA THR A 31 -9.32 -11.71 -9.47
C THR A 31 -9.83 -11.92 -8.04
N VAL A 32 -11.09 -12.36 -7.95
CA VAL A 32 -11.77 -12.76 -6.72
C VAL A 32 -12.19 -14.22 -6.84
N THR A 33 -12.03 -14.99 -5.78
CA THR A 33 -12.44 -16.40 -5.71
C THR A 33 -13.51 -16.57 -4.63
N GLN A 34 -14.73 -16.93 -5.01
CA GLN A 34 -15.83 -17.10 -4.05
C GLN A 34 -15.50 -18.08 -2.94
N GLY A 35 -15.78 -17.70 -1.70
CA GLY A 35 -15.58 -18.49 -0.50
C GLY A 35 -14.11 -18.56 -0.05
N GLU A 36 -13.20 -17.83 -0.70
CA GLU A 36 -11.83 -17.64 -0.22
C GLU A 36 -11.86 -16.94 1.14
N ARG A 37 -11.05 -17.45 2.06
CA ARG A 37 -10.80 -16.87 3.39
C ARG A 37 -9.31 -16.82 3.56
N GLU A 38 -8.82 -15.71 4.09
CA GLU A 38 -7.38 -15.53 4.26
C GLU A 38 -7.01 -14.77 5.52
N ILE A 39 -5.82 -15.08 6.00
CA ILE A 39 -5.09 -14.24 6.95
C ILE A 39 -3.89 -13.71 6.21
N ASP A 40 -3.77 -12.41 6.14
CA ASP A 40 -2.68 -11.72 5.43
C ASP A 40 -1.75 -10.98 6.41
N PHE A 41 -0.45 -11.11 6.19
CA PHE A 41 0.60 -10.39 6.91
C PHE A 41 1.43 -9.60 5.91
N LYS A 42 1.48 -8.29 6.09
CA LYS A 42 2.30 -7.39 5.28
C LYS A 42 3.39 -6.76 6.16
N LEU A 43 4.60 -6.75 5.65
CA LEU A 43 5.75 -6.15 6.29
C LEU A 43 6.46 -5.24 5.29
N GLY A 44 6.97 -4.12 5.75
CA GLY A 44 7.77 -3.23 4.93
C GLY A 44 8.74 -2.40 5.74
N SER A 45 9.90 -2.14 5.15
CA SER A 45 10.91 -1.25 5.70
C SER A 45 11.44 -0.36 4.59
N ARG A 46 11.44 0.93 4.82
CA ARG A 46 12.01 1.95 3.95
C ARG A 46 13.20 2.58 4.64
N ASN A 47 14.34 2.58 3.95
CA ASN A 47 15.55 3.25 4.38
C ASN A 47 15.81 4.45 3.45
N SER A 48 15.97 5.63 4.02
CA SER A 48 16.36 6.86 3.33
C SER A 48 17.87 7.08 3.47
N LYS A 49 18.44 7.88 2.57
CA LYS A 49 19.90 8.11 2.55
C LYS A 49 20.42 8.76 3.83
N ASP A 50 19.61 9.63 4.44
CA ASP A 50 19.95 10.38 5.66
C ASP A 50 19.32 9.78 6.94
N GLN A 51 18.64 8.65 6.82
CA GLN A 51 17.92 7.94 7.88
C GLN A 51 16.77 8.74 8.54
N SER A 52 16.64 10.02 8.28
CA SER A 52 15.59 10.89 8.87
C SER A 52 14.18 10.48 8.45
N ASN A 53 14.05 9.83 7.29
CA ASN A 53 12.81 9.37 6.71
C ASN A 53 12.68 7.83 6.70
N ASP A 54 13.46 7.15 7.54
CA ASP A 54 13.33 5.71 7.71
C ASP A 54 11.96 5.40 8.31
N ALA A 55 11.34 4.34 7.82
CA ALA A 55 10.05 3.90 8.30
C ALA A 55 9.89 2.39 8.14
N SER A 56 9.15 1.80 9.05
CA SER A 56 8.73 0.40 8.93
C SER A 56 7.23 0.32 9.19
N ALA A 57 6.57 -0.60 8.53
CA ALA A 57 5.17 -0.87 8.75
C ALA A 57 4.89 -2.37 8.71
N ALA A 58 3.87 -2.77 9.46
CA ALA A 58 3.34 -4.11 9.48
C ALA A 58 1.82 -4.04 9.48
N SER A 59 1.16 -5.00 8.87
CA SER A 59 -0.29 -5.17 9.00
C SER A 59 -0.67 -6.64 9.08
N ILE A 60 -1.77 -6.91 9.76
CA ILE A 60 -2.44 -8.20 9.77
C ILE A 60 -3.86 -7.99 9.26
N GLY A 61 -4.28 -8.80 8.28
CA GLY A 61 -5.57 -8.76 7.64
C GLY A 61 -6.38 -10.04 7.85
N LEU A 62 -7.70 -9.89 7.80
CA LEU A 62 -8.66 -11.00 7.79
C LEU A 62 -9.60 -10.77 6.60
N GLY A 63 -9.47 -11.61 5.57
CA GLY A 63 -10.15 -11.50 4.30
C GLY A 63 -11.19 -12.58 4.06
N TYR A 64 -12.23 -12.23 3.29
CA TYR A 64 -13.28 -13.13 2.86
C TYR A 64 -13.91 -12.69 1.53
N SER A 65 -14.21 -13.65 0.66
CA SER A 65 -14.97 -13.43 -0.58
C SER A 65 -16.39 -13.96 -0.47
N PRO A 66 -17.39 -13.11 -0.14
CA PRO A 66 -18.78 -13.53 -0.05
C PRO A 66 -19.37 -13.98 -1.39
N THR A 67 -18.90 -13.40 -2.49
CA THR A 67 -19.36 -13.67 -3.85
C THR A 67 -18.17 -13.88 -4.80
N GLU A 68 -18.43 -14.28 -6.03
CA GLU A 68 -17.41 -14.42 -7.08
C GLU A 68 -16.86 -13.07 -7.61
N TYR A 69 -17.49 -11.94 -7.22
CA TYR A 69 -17.13 -10.59 -7.69
C TYR A 69 -16.71 -9.65 -6.58
N TRP A 70 -16.79 -10.06 -5.31
CA TRP A 70 -16.49 -9.20 -4.18
C TRP A 70 -15.62 -9.91 -3.15
N PHE A 71 -14.49 -9.30 -2.85
CA PHE A 71 -13.60 -9.64 -1.74
C PHE A 71 -13.58 -8.48 -0.75
N THR A 72 -13.62 -8.78 0.53
CA THR A 72 -13.54 -7.79 1.61
C THR A 72 -12.55 -8.22 2.67
N GLU A 73 -11.80 -7.27 3.22
CA GLU A 73 -10.76 -7.54 4.19
C GLU A 73 -10.63 -6.40 5.20
N VAL A 74 -10.32 -6.72 6.45
CA VAL A 74 -10.06 -5.74 7.51
C VAL A 74 -8.61 -5.91 7.96
N TYR A 75 -7.85 -4.81 7.95
CA TYR A 75 -6.46 -4.75 8.40
C TYR A 75 -6.33 -3.97 9.71
N PHE A 76 -5.43 -4.47 10.56
CA PHE A 76 -4.87 -3.73 11.69
C PHE A 76 -3.43 -3.38 11.33
N LYS A 77 -3.15 -2.07 11.29
CA LYS A 77 -1.88 -1.52 10.79
C LYS A 77 -1.04 -1.00 11.94
N TYR A 78 0.24 -1.22 11.84
CA TYR A 78 1.26 -0.75 12.78
C TYR A 78 2.36 -0.05 12.00
N ALA A 79 2.85 1.06 12.54
CA ALA A 79 3.90 1.85 11.93
C ALA A 79 4.99 2.23 12.93
N ARG A 80 6.17 2.49 12.38
CA ARG A 80 7.32 3.01 13.11
C ARG A 80 8.05 4.01 12.22
N GLY A 81 8.18 5.25 12.69
CA GLY A 81 9.05 6.27 12.09
C GLY A 81 10.50 6.13 12.54
N ALA A 82 11.37 6.95 11.99
CA ALA A 82 12.80 6.98 12.28
C ALA A 82 13.07 7.13 13.79
N GLY A 83 13.77 6.15 14.37
CA GLY A 83 14.14 6.16 15.78
C GLY A 83 13.00 6.01 16.80
N GLY A 84 11.75 5.91 16.32
CA GLY A 84 10.56 5.81 17.16
C GLY A 84 10.19 4.37 17.55
N PRO A 85 9.22 4.20 18.45
CA PRO A 85 8.62 2.90 18.75
C PRO A 85 7.66 2.46 17.62
N THR A 86 7.35 1.17 17.58
CA THR A 86 6.24 0.66 16.77
C THR A 86 4.93 0.93 17.51
N THR A 87 3.99 1.57 16.87
CA THR A 87 2.67 1.91 17.43
C THR A 87 1.56 1.42 16.51
N PHE A 88 0.37 1.23 17.07
CA PHE A 88 -0.83 1.03 16.27
C PHE A 88 -1.10 2.29 15.47
N ASP A 89 -1.33 2.12 14.16
CA ASP A 89 -1.42 3.21 13.20
C ASP A 89 -2.87 3.44 12.73
N ALA A 90 -3.49 2.39 12.21
CA ALA A 90 -4.84 2.51 11.66
C ALA A 90 -5.58 1.16 11.64
N THR A 91 -6.91 1.25 11.49
CA THR A 91 -7.75 0.16 11.00
C THR A 91 -8.19 0.49 9.58
N GLU A 92 -8.04 -0.46 8.67
CA GLU A 92 -8.37 -0.32 7.26
C GLU A 92 -9.43 -1.36 6.88
N TRP A 93 -10.42 -0.96 6.10
CA TRP A 93 -11.41 -1.83 5.49
C TRP A 93 -11.31 -1.75 3.99
N GLU A 94 -10.78 -2.79 3.39
CA GLU A 94 -10.59 -2.95 1.96
C GLU A 94 -11.76 -3.69 1.32
N ASN A 95 -12.16 -3.25 0.13
CA ASN A 95 -13.13 -3.92 -0.72
C ASN A 95 -12.62 -3.95 -2.15
N ARG A 96 -12.50 -5.13 -2.74
CA ARG A 96 -12.16 -5.33 -4.15
C ARG A 96 -13.34 -5.91 -4.91
N PHE A 97 -13.67 -5.28 -6.01
CA PHE A 97 -14.75 -5.71 -6.89
C PHE A 97 -14.15 -6.14 -8.24
N GLN A 98 -14.39 -7.38 -8.62
CA GLN A 98 -14.09 -7.86 -9.96
C GLN A 98 -15.24 -7.44 -10.88
N LEU A 99 -14.97 -6.64 -11.91
CA LEU A 99 -15.98 -6.10 -12.80
C LEU A 99 -16.13 -6.88 -14.11
N THR A 100 -15.14 -7.71 -14.44
CA THR A 100 -15.16 -8.56 -15.64
C THR A 100 -14.81 -9.99 -15.30
N ASP A 101 -15.36 -10.95 -16.04
CA ASP A 101 -14.97 -12.35 -15.93
C ASP A 101 -13.51 -12.51 -16.36
N THR A 102 -12.73 -13.25 -15.57
CA THR A 102 -11.29 -13.42 -15.79
C THR A 102 -11.01 -14.02 -17.18
N GLY A 103 -10.20 -13.34 -17.97
CA GLY A 103 -9.75 -13.79 -19.29
C GLY A 103 -10.81 -13.70 -20.39
N LYS A 104 -12.02 -13.21 -20.12
CA LYS A 104 -13.08 -13.07 -21.12
C LYS A 104 -12.88 -11.86 -22.03
N TYR A 105 -12.24 -10.82 -21.54
CA TYR A 105 -11.98 -9.59 -22.23
C TYR A 105 -10.48 -9.36 -22.48
N PRO A 106 -10.09 -8.45 -23.38
CA PRO A 106 -8.68 -8.14 -23.61
C PRO A 106 -7.90 -7.73 -22.37
N VAL A 107 -8.58 -7.15 -21.38
CA VAL A 107 -8.06 -6.78 -20.07
C VAL A 107 -9.13 -7.09 -19.02
N ASP A 108 -8.74 -7.74 -17.94
CA ASP A 108 -9.61 -7.91 -16.77
C ASP A 108 -9.63 -6.62 -15.95
N VAL A 109 -10.82 -6.22 -15.54
CA VAL A 109 -11.06 -4.96 -14.83
C VAL A 109 -11.66 -5.23 -13.47
N GLY A 110 -11.13 -4.56 -12.47
CA GLY A 110 -11.67 -4.53 -11.11
C GLY A 110 -11.73 -3.10 -10.59
N PHE A 111 -12.21 -2.96 -9.37
CA PHE A 111 -12.29 -1.68 -8.66
C PHE A 111 -11.96 -1.88 -7.19
N LEU A 112 -11.13 -0.99 -6.65
CA LEU A 112 -10.80 -0.90 -5.23
C LEU A 112 -11.63 0.19 -4.56
N LEU A 113 -12.13 -0.12 -3.36
CA LEU A 113 -12.67 0.87 -2.43
C LEU A 113 -12.18 0.52 -1.02
N GLU A 114 -11.41 1.41 -0.42
CA GLU A 114 -10.78 1.23 0.88
C GLU A 114 -11.12 2.39 1.79
N PHE A 115 -11.42 2.09 3.04
CA PHE A 115 -11.66 3.05 4.11
C PHE A 115 -10.64 2.81 5.21
N GLU A 116 -9.87 3.82 5.55
CA GLU A 116 -8.92 3.75 6.64
C GLU A 116 -9.31 4.73 7.75
N ARG A 117 -9.21 4.24 8.98
CA ARG A 117 -9.37 5.05 10.17
C ARG A 117 -8.05 5.11 10.94
N PRO A 118 -7.29 6.19 10.82
CA PRO A 118 -6.09 6.41 11.60
C PRO A 118 -6.37 6.42 13.11
N GLN A 119 -5.40 5.98 13.90
CA GLN A 119 -5.43 6.09 15.36
C GLN A 119 -5.40 7.55 15.80
N ASN A 120 -4.60 8.36 15.11
CA ASN A 120 -4.59 9.81 15.29
C ASN A 120 -5.83 10.42 14.61
N ARG A 121 -6.78 10.87 15.40
CA ARG A 121 -8.06 11.41 14.90
C ARG A 121 -7.93 12.72 14.14
N SER A 122 -6.85 13.47 14.32
CA SER A 122 -6.60 14.71 13.58
C SER A 122 -6.37 14.46 12.07
N GLU A 123 -6.03 13.22 11.68
CA GLU A 123 -5.86 12.81 10.29
C GLU A 123 -7.19 12.50 9.57
N GLY A 124 -8.29 12.42 10.31
CA GLY A 124 -9.63 12.15 9.79
C GLY A 124 -9.82 10.69 9.35
N TYR A 125 -10.51 10.49 8.25
CA TYR A 125 -10.73 9.18 7.61
C TYR A 125 -10.16 9.23 6.20
N GLU A 126 -9.31 8.27 5.83
CA GLU A 126 -8.83 8.16 4.46
C GLU A 126 -9.76 7.24 3.64
N VAL A 127 -10.08 7.69 2.44
CA VAL A 127 -10.75 6.85 1.43
C VAL A 127 -9.81 6.72 0.24
N LYS A 128 -9.55 5.49 -0.19
CA LYS A 128 -8.76 5.15 -1.37
C LYS A 128 -9.64 4.39 -2.35
N TRP A 129 -9.59 4.75 -3.63
CA TRP A 129 -10.39 4.08 -4.66
C TRP A 129 -9.71 4.15 -6.01
N GLY A 130 -10.10 3.26 -6.91
CA GLY A 130 -9.69 3.34 -8.31
C GLY A 130 -9.75 2.02 -9.06
N PRO A 131 -9.53 2.06 -10.37
CA PRO A 131 -9.54 0.89 -11.23
C PRO A 131 -8.31 0.00 -11.02
N LEU A 132 -8.57 -1.30 -11.07
CA LEU A 132 -7.59 -2.36 -11.09
C LEU A 132 -7.62 -3.02 -12.47
N LEU A 133 -6.46 -3.19 -13.09
CA LEU A 133 -6.34 -3.79 -14.41
C LEU A 133 -5.40 -4.99 -14.35
N GLN A 134 -5.80 -6.09 -15.00
CA GLN A 134 -4.98 -7.29 -15.11
C GLN A 134 -5.01 -7.84 -16.53
N LYS A 135 -3.85 -8.30 -16.99
CA LYS A 135 -3.69 -8.94 -18.30
C LYS A 135 -2.72 -10.09 -18.22
N ASP A 136 -3.16 -11.26 -18.68
CA ASP A 136 -2.29 -12.40 -18.92
C ASP A 136 -1.80 -12.42 -20.37
N ILE A 137 -0.47 -12.51 -20.55
CA ILE A 137 0.17 -12.61 -21.87
C ILE A 137 1.15 -13.79 -21.84
N GLY A 138 0.76 -14.91 -22.46
CA GLY A 138 1.54 -16.14 -22.43
C GLY A 138 1.81 -16.59 -20.99
N LYS A 139 3.09 -16.61 -20.58
CA LYS A 139 3.50 -16.96 -19.21
C LYS A 139 3.62 -15.78 -18.28
N THR A 140 3.21 -14.59 -18.67
CA THR A 140 3.29 -13.40 -17.81
C THR A 140 1.94 -12.92 -17.36
N THR A 141 1.85 -12.43 -16.13
CA THR A 141 0.70 -11.69 -15.60
C THR A 141 1.12 -10.27 -15.31
N TRP A 142 0.34 -9.33 -15.79
CA TRP A 142 0.54 -7.90 -15.61
C TRP A 142 -0.61 -7.32 -14.80
N ASN A 143 -0.30 -6.58 -13.75
CA ASN A 143 -1.26 -5.82 -12.97
C ASN A 143 -0.89 -4.34 -13.03
N THR A 144 -1.89 -3.48 -13.20
CA THR A 144 -1.72 -2.03 -13.18
C THR A 144 -2.92 -1.42 -12.47
N ASN A 145 -2.67 -0.67 -11.41
CA ASN A 145 -3.70 -0.03 -10.61
C ASN A 145 -3.51 1.49 -10.67
N PHE A 146 -4.60 2.24 -10.81
CA PHE A 146 -4.62 3.70 -10.71
C PHE A 146 -5.53 4.08 -9.57
N LEU A 147 -4.96 4.67 -8.54
CA LEU A 147 -5.64 4.88 -7.27
C LEU A 147 -5.65 6.36 -6.93
N ILE A 148 -6.74 6.80 -6.34
CA ILE A 148 -6.88 8.13 -5.76
C ILE A 148 -7.17 7.93 -4.28
N LYS A 149 -6.56 8.76 -3.42
CA LYS A 149 -6.88 8.78 -2.00
C LYS A 149 -7.10 10.19 -1.49
N ARG A 150 -7.94 10.31 -0.49
CA ARG A 150 -8.24 11.58 0.18
C ARG A 150 -8.65 11.34 1.63
N SER A 151 -8.16 12.20 2.53
CA SER A 151 -8.65 12.27 3.90
C SER A 151 -9.86 13.18 3.99
N TYR A 152 -10.83 12.81 4.80
CA TYR A 152 -12.05 13.56 5.11
C TYR A 152 -12.11 13.79 6.62
N TYR A 153 -12.62 14.94 7.03
CA TYR A 153 -12.73 15.34 8.44
C TYR A 153 -11.38 15.36 9.18
N ALA A 154 -10.28 15.61 8.45
CA ALA A 154 -8.99 15.91 9.04
C ALA A 154 -8.96 17.36 9.53
N ASP A 155 -8.16 17.64 10.56
CA ASP A 155 -8.01 19.01 11.08
C ASP A 155 -7.37 19.92 10.03
N GLU A 156 -6.46 19.38 9.19
CA GLU A 156 -5.87 20.10 8.07
C GLU A 156 -6.57 19.77 6.75
N PRO A 157 -6.78 20.75 5.85
CA PRO A 157 -7.39 20.53 4.56
C PRO A 157 -6.65 19.48 3.74
N SER A 158 -7.35 18.43 3.31
CA SER A 158 -6.79 17.38 2.47
C SER A 158 -7.26 17.50 1.02
N ARG A 159 -6.30 17.39 0.09
CA ARG A 159 -6.56 17.25 -1.35
C ARG A 159 -6.41 15.79 -1.77
N ALA A 160 -7.17 15.40 -2.78
CA ALA A 160 -7.04 14.06 -3.36
C ALA A 160 -5.67 13.91 -4.06
N THR A 161 -4.99 12.79 -3.80
CA THR A 161 -3.69 12.45 -4.40
C THR A 161 -3.81 11.21 -5.28
N ALA A 162 -3.01 11.15 -6.35
CA ALA A 162 -3.03 10.10 -7.35
C ALA A 162 -1.80 9.20 -7.24
N TYR A 163 -2.04 7.90 -7.36
CA TYR A 163 -1.05 6.84 -7.24
C TYR A 163 -1.17 5.88 -8.40
N TYR A 164 -0.07 5.21 -8.72
CA TYR A 164 -0.11 4.02 -9.56
C TYR A 164 0.68 2.88 -8.93
N GLN A 165 0.28 1.68 -9.30
CA GLN A 165 0.98 0.45 -8.96
C GLN A 165 1.11 -0.39 -10.23
N VAL A 166 2.25 -1.04 -10.41
CA VAL A 166 2.49 -1.91 -11.55
C VAL A 166 3.24 -3.16 -11.12
N GLN A 167 2.86 -4.31 -11.66
CA GLN A 167 3.53 -5.58 -11.43
C GLN A 167 3.59 -6.34 -12.75
N GLY A 168 4.77 -6.87 -13.07
CA GLY A 168 4.94 -7.90 -14.08
C GLY A 168 5.48 -9.16 -13.42
N ARG A 169 4.81 -10.30 -13.62
CA ARG A 169 5.14 -11.57 -13.00
C ARG A 169 5.28 -12.64 -14.07
N TYR A 170 6.40 -13.35 -14.08
CA TYR A 170 6.62 -14.52 -14.94
C TYR A 170 6.27 -15.81 -14.18
N ARG A 171 5.28 -16.56 -14.66
CA ARG A 171 4.79 -17.82 -14.10
C ARG A 171 5.72 -18.98 -14.46
N TYR A 172 6.85 -19.08 -13.74
CA TYR A 172 7.84 -20.14 -13.97
C TYR A 172 7.38 -21.47 -13.35
N ARG A 173 7.14 -21.45 -12.05
CA ARG A 173 6.55 -22.56 -11.28
C ARG A 173 5.61 -21.95 -10.25
N ARG A 174 4.56 -22.66 -9.87
CA ARG A 174 3.58 -22.18 -8.90
C ARG A 174 4.21 -21.78 -7.55
N GLU A 175 5.21 -22.56 -7.11
CA GLU A 175 5.92 -22.35 -5.86
C GLU A 175 6.96 -21.23 -5.95
N PHE A 176 7.39 -20.86 -7.18
CA PHE A 176 8.38 -19.81 -7.40
C PHE A 176 8.13 -19.12 -8.75
N GLU A 177 7.78 -17.90 -8.68
CA GLU A 177 7.61 -16.97 -9.78
C GLU A 177 8.48 -15.73 -9.53
N PHE A 178 8.89 -15.05 -10.56
CA PHE A 178 9.73 -13.86 -10.43
C PHE A 178 9.25 -12.76 -11.37
N GLY A 179 9.63 -11.54 -11.06
CA GLY A 179 9.23 -10.39 -11.84
C GLY A 179 9.68 -9.09 -11.22
N PHE A 180 8.84 -8.09 -11.32
CA PHE A 180 9.11 -6.78 -10.72
C PHE A 180 7.82 -6.16 -10.17
N GLN A 181 8.00 -5.19 -9.30
CA GLN A 181 6.94 -4.32 -8.81
C GLN A 181 7.38 -2.86 -8.91
N GLY A 182 6.41 -1.98 -9.09
CA GLY A 182 6.61 -0.55 -9.09
C GLY A 182 5.45 0.18 -8.45
N PHE A 183 5.76 1.28 -7.79
CA PHE A 183 4.79 2.14 -7.12
C PHE A 183 5.13 3.59 -7.44
N GLY A 184 4.10 4.40 -7.66
CA GLY A 184 4.29 5.80 -7.93
C GLY A 184 3.30 6.68 -7.19
N ASP A 185 3.81 7.78 -6.66
CA ASP A 185 3.05 8.88 -6.10
C ASP A 185 3.22 10.08 -7.02
N LEU A 186 2.12 10.51 -7.64
CA LEU A 186 2.11 11.57 -8.62
C LEU A 186 1.81 12.94 -8.00
N GLY A 187 1.37 12.97 -6.74
CA GLY A 187 0.90 14.17 -6.08
C GLY A 187 -0.61 14.37 -6.23
N TYR A 188 -1.07 15.63 -6.29
CA TYR A 188 -2.49 15.90 -6.39
C TYR A 188 -3.08 15.41 -7.72
N TRP A 189 -4.25 14.80 -7.68
CA TRP A 189 -4.89 14.18 -8.84
C TRP A 189 -5.14 15.18 -10.01
N ASP A 190 -5.39 16.44 -9.69
CA ASP A 190 -5.68 17.55 -10.62
C ASP A 190 -4.47 18.45 -10.89
N SER A 191 -3.34 18.23 -10.18
CA SER A 191 -2.14 19.05 -10.28
C SER A 191 -0.94 18.25 -9.78
N TRP A 192 -0.38 17.40 -10.65
CA TRP A 192 0.75 16.55 -10.30
C TRP A 192 1.95 17.36 -9.81
N TYR A 193 2.68 16.79 -8.87
CA TYR A 193 3.94 17.37 -8.42
C TYR A 193 4.94 17.47 -9.56
N ALA A 194 5.92 18.37 -9.44
CA ALA A 194 7.07 18.38 -10.34
C ALA A 194 7.76 17.00 -10.30
N THR A 195 8.30 16.52 -11.41
CA THR A 195 8.90 15.16 -11.54
C THR A 195 9.98 14.89 -10.48
N ARG A 196 10.67 15.92 -9.99
CA ARG A 196 11.67 15.80 -8.92
C ARG A 196 11.05 15.44 -7.56
N ASP A 197 9.79 15.82 -7.35
CA ASP A 197 9.05 15.71 -6.08
C ASP A 197 8.06 14.52 -6.09
N GLN A 198 7.84 13.91 -7.27
CA GLN A 198 7.09 12.68 -7.39
C GLN A 198 7.87 11.49 -6.80
N GLY A 199 7.11 10.53 -6.27
CA GLY A 199 7.65 9.25 -5.82
C GLY A 199 7.59 8.21 -6.93
N HIS A 200 8.72 7.55 -7.25
CA HIS A 200 8.76 6.42 -8.18
C HIS A 200 9.74 5.38 -7.64
N ARG A 201 9.25 4.19 -7.33
CA ARG A 201 10.02 3.07 -6.79
C ARG A 201 9.76 1.84 -7.64
N PHE A 202 10.82 1.19 -8.08
CA PHE A 202 10.76 -0.03 -8.87
C PHE A 202 11.81 -1.02 -8.41
N GLY A 203 11.55 -2.29 -8.58
CA GLY A 203 12.55 -3.29 -8.30
C GLY A 203 12.10 -4.73 -8.50
N PRO A 204 13.03 -5.68 -8.37
CA PRO A 204 12.77 -7.10 -8.51
C PRO A 204 11.80 -7.59 -7.44
N ALA A 205 11.00 -8.59 -7.81
CA ALA A 205 10.05 -9.23 -6.94
C ALA A 205 10.02 -10.74 -7.17
N ILE A 206 9.74 -11.48 -6.12
CA ILE A 206 9.50 -12.92 -6.15
C ILE A 206 8.13 -13.23 -5.56
N PHE A 207 7.53 -14.32 -6.04
CA PHE A 207 6.19 -14.75 -5.66
C PHE A 207 6.14 -16.25 -5.58
N GLY A 208 5.19 -16.78 -4.83
CA GLY A 208 4.92 -18.21 -4.84
C GLY A 208 3.65 -18.57 -4.09
N LYS A 209 3.16 -19.77 -4.40
CA LYS A 209 1.99 -20.37 -3.77
C LYS A 209 2.24 -21.86 -3.50
N PHE A 210 2.17 -22.26 -2.25
CA PHE A 210 2.24 -23.65 -1.81
C PHE A 210 0.85 -24.15 -1.45
N HIS A 211 0.40 -25.23 -2.07
CA HIS A 211 -0.82 -25.90 -1.66
C HIS A 211 -0.54 -26.83 -0.48
N LEU A 212 -1.32 -26.69 0.59
CA LEU A 212 -1.18 -27.47 1.82
C LEU A 212 -2.21 -28.62 1.92
N GLY A 213 -3.16 -28.66 0.99
CA GLY A 213 -4.23 -29.63 0.93
C GLY A 213 -5.62 -29.01 0.97
N GLY A 214 -6.61 -29.63 0.32
CA GLY A 214 -7.95 -29.08 0.21
C GLY A 214 -7.96 -27.69 -0.41
N ARG A 215 -8.55 -26.72 0.29
CA ARG A 215 -8.55 -25.29 -0.09
C ARG A 215 -7.37 -24.51 0.51
N GLN A 216 -6.57 -25.14 1.37
CA GLN A 216 -5.50 -24.45 2.09
C GLN A 216 -4.31 -24.17 1.18
N ALA A 217 -3.83 -22.96 1.22
CA ALA A 217 -2.63 -22.54 0.54
C ALA A 217 -1.87 -21.46 1.33
N PHE A 218 -0.57 -21.43 1.13
CA PHE A 218 0.29 -20.39 1.61
C PHE A 218 0.87 -19.63 0.42
N LYS A 219 0.62 -18.33 0.35
CA LYS A 219 1.16 -17.44 -0.67
C LYS A 219 2.21 -16.53 -0.06
N TYR A 220 3.19 -16.16 -0.85
CA TYR A 220 4.17 -15.15 -0.47
C TYR A 220 4.52 -14.26 -1.66
N ASN A 221 4.85 -13.01 -1.36
CA ASN A 221 5.59 -12.17 -2.28
C ASN A 221 6.59 -11.29 -1.50
N ALA A 222 7.72 -10.99 -2.12
CA ALA A 222 8.70 -10.08 -1.60
C ALA A 222 9.28 -9.23 -2.74
N ALA A 223 9.56 -7.97 -2.46
CA ALA A 223 10.17 -7.05 -3.42
C ALA A 223 11.20 -6.14 -2.75
N TYR A 224 12.26 -5.84 -3.48
CA TYR A 224 13.25 -4.83 -3.11
C TYR A 224 13.18 -3.69 -4.11
N LEU A 225 12.67 -2.55 -3.68
CA LEU A 225 12.38 -1.41 -4.52
C LEU A 225 13.42 -0.31 -4.30
N ILE A 226 13.89 0.28 -5.38
CA ILE A 226 14.84 1.38 -5.39
C ILE A 226 14.16 2.58 -6.05
N GLY A 227 14.37 3.78 -5.52
CA GLY A 227 13.82 4.97 -6.15
C GLY A 227 13.60 6.12 -5.18
N LYS A 228 12.53 6.86 -5.43
CA LYS A 228 12.09 7.97 -4.58
C LYS A 228 10.74 7.66 -3.97
N ASN A 229 10.55 8.12 -2.75
CA ASN A 229 9.22 8.29 -2.14
C ASN A 229 8.89 9.78 -2.17
N SER A 230 7.65 10.14 -2.44
CA SER A 230 7.19 11.50 -2.19
C SER A 230 6.84 11.61 -0.71
N ILE A 231 7.54 12.44 0.04
CA ILE A 231 7.34 12.65 1.48
C ILE A 231 7.15 14.13 1.70
N ASN A 232 5.98 14.54 2.21
CA ASN A 232 5.59 15.95 2.36
C ASN A 232 5.71 16.77 1.07
N GLY A 233 5.46 16.13 -0.10
CA GLY A 233 5.60 16.78 -1.40
C GLY A 233 7.04 16.92 -1.88
N GLU A 234 7.98 16.22 -1.25
CA GLU A 234 9.39 16.19 -1.64
C GLU A 234 9.83 14.77 -2.03
N GLY A 235 10.58 14.64 -3.12
CA GLY A 235 11.09 13.38 -3.61
C GLY A 235 12.33 12.90 -2.84
N VAL A 236 12.15 12.02 -1.85
CA VAL A 236 13.20 11.46 -1.00
C VAL A 236 13.71 10.13 -1.56
N ARG A 237 15.00 10.04 -1.86
CA ARG A 237 15.63 8.80 -2.34
C ARG A 237 15.79 7.78 -1.21
N GLY A 238 15.52 6.52 -1.55
CA GLY A 238 15.67 5.42 -0.61
C GLY A 238 15.37 4.07 -1.23
N ASN A 239 15.49 3.04 -0.41
CA ASN A 239 15.19 1.66 -0.77
C ASN A 239 14.02 1.18 0.10
N THR A 240 13.18 0.31 -0.45
CA THR A 240 12.08 -0.31 0.30
C THR A 240 12.15 -1.81 0.14
N LEU A 241 12.26 -2.52 1.25
CA LEU A 241 12.03 -3.96 1.31
C LEU A 241 10.58 -4.17 1.75
N ARG A 242 9.83 -4.97 1.01
CA ARG A 242 8.46 -5.35 1.38
C ARG A 242 8.25 -6.85 1.24
N MET A 243 7.38 -7.39 2.08
CA MET A 243 6.99 -8.79 2.09
C MET A 243 5.52 -8.92 2.44
N GLN A 244 4.86 -9.87 1.83
CA GLN A 244 3.49 -10.28 2.14
C GLN A 244 3.47 -11.81 2.27
N LEU A 245 2.76 -12.29 3.28
CA LEU A 245 2.50 -13.70 3.56
C LEU A 245 1.00 -13.86 3.75
N GLU A 246 0.39 -14.73 2.97
CA GLU A 246 -1.05 -14.96 2.96
C GLU A 246 -1.34 -16.44 3.19
N TYR A 247 -2.21 -16.75 4.12
CA TYR A 247 -2.72 -18.09 4.38
C TYR A 247 -4.19 -18.17 4.02
N GLU A 248 -4.48 -18.91 2.95
CA GLU A 248 -5.84 -19.24 2.49
C GLU A 248 -6.35 -20.52 3.18
N PHE A 249 -7.67 -20.54 3.56
CA PHE A 249 -8.31 -21.72 4.21
C PHE A 249 -9.81 -21.85 3.93
#